data_d9cd905fe7a001bf978180f6637efab7
#
_entry.id   d9cd905fe7a001bf978180f6637efab7
#
_cell.length_a   1.000
_cell.length_b   1.000
_cell.length_c   1.000
_cell.angle_alpha   90.00
_cell.angle_beta   90.00
_cell.angle_gamma   90.00
#
_symmetry.space_group_name_H-M   'P 1'
#
loop_
_entity.id
_entity.type
_entity.pdbx_description
1 polymer ?
#
loop_
_entity_poly.entity_id
_entity_poly.type
_entity_poly.pdbx_seq_one_letter_code
_entity_poly.pdbx_strand_id
1 'polypeptide(L)'
;DVCSSDLNWHGSIERYMLNEDDLRIYSLLFREMEYSINRMEANDKIYMMNRKLQEAAVTDLLTGIYNRAGMYEEIQKMIECYSMSKKAHHVGLMFIDLDNFKHYNDTFGHDVGDLILKEMAKIFQKASKGRGFVARYGGDEFIMILNTDDHEILENIAKGIYEKINATQGFQQQIEKYLGDAITTTEKSRITCSIGIASAGDVRKEEDINELIRSADEIYIKSKQGKKDTTHFYENSITRTRKANNTQTPAGGV
;
A
#
# COMPACT_ATOMS: atom_id res chain seq x y z
N ASP A 1 84.20 -7.87 13.66
CA ASP A 1 83.91 -8.96 14.61
C ASP A 1 82.45 -8.87 15.05
N VAL A 2 81.53 -9.26 14.24
CA VAL A 2 80.16 -9.41 14.72
C VAL A 2 79.59 -10.65 14.09
N CYS A 3 79.53 -11.68 14.91
CA CYS A 3 78.54 -12.69 15.00
C CYS A 3 77.81 -13.13 13.73
N SER A 4 78.25 -14.19 13.18
CA SER A 4 77.40 -15.16 12.49
C SER A 4 76.53 -15.82 13.53
N SER A 5 75.38 -15.24 13.79
CA SER A 5 74.31 -15.97 14.40
C SER A 5 73.64 -16.80 13.28
N ASP A 6 74.10 -18.01 13.16
CA ASP A 6 73.48 -19.05 12.37
C ASP A 6 72.04 -19.21 12.84
N LEU A 7 71.14 -18.46 12.24
CA LEU A 7 69.70 -18.74 12.27
C LEU A 7 69.51 -20.05 11.53
N ASN A 8 69.44 -21.11 12.29
CA ASN A 8 69.22 -22.44 11.82
C ASN A 8 67.69 -22.53 11.34
N TRP A 9 67.48 -22.02 10.13
CA TRP A 9 66.17 -21.94 9.49
C TRP A 9 65.60 -23.30 9.17
N HIS A 10 66.42 -24.33 9.08
CA HIS A 10 65.96 -25.66 8.74
C HIS A 10 65.15 -26.32 9.84
N GLY A 11 65.41 -26.09 11.10
CA GLY A 11 64.63 -26.63 12.21
C GLY A 11 63.30 -25.96 12.49
N SER A 12 63.07 -24.78 11.94
CA SER A 12 61.81 -24.08 12.10
C SER A 12 60.80 -24.36 10.98
N ILE A 13 61.26 -24.70 9.77
CA ILE A 13 60.36 -25.04 8.66
C ILE A 13 59.70 -26.40 8.87
N GLU A 14 60.41 -27.42 9.37
CA GLU A 14 59.82 -28.72 9.69
C GLU A 14 58.71 -28.67 10.76
N ARG A 15 58.74 -27.67 11.64
CA ARG A 15 57.73 -27.47 12.69
C ARG A 15 56.39 -26.93 12.19
N TYR A 16 56.35 -26.43 10.94
CA TYR A 16 55.15 -25.90 10.29
C TYR A 16 54.69 -26.73 9.10
N MET A 17 55.36 -27.86 8.82
CA MET A 17 54.87 -28.78 7.80
C MET A 17 53.63 -29.50 8.35
N LEU A 18 52.48 -29.22 7.75
CA LEU A 18 51.25 -29.93 8.05
C LEU A 18 51.44 -31.43 7.78
N ASN A 19 51.13 -32.27 8.74
CA ASN A 19 51.12 -33.71 8.53
C ASN A 19 49.83 -34.12 7.79
N GLU A 20 49.74 -35.39 7.37
CA GLU A 20 48.55 -35.89 6.64
C GLU A 20 47.25 -35.78 7.45
N ASP A 21 47.32 -35.93 8.77
CA ASP A 21 46.15 -35.81 9.66
C ASP A 21 45.71 -34.35 9.77
N ASP A 22 46.64 -33.40 9.85
CA ASP A 22 46.34 -31.98 9.82
C ASP A 22 45.64 -31.61 8.50
N LEU A 23 46.14 -32.10 7.36
CA LEU A 23 45.52 -31.85 6.04
C LEU A 23 44.12 -32.44 5.95
N ARG A 24 43.86 -33.59 6.55
CA ARG A 24 42.52 -34.20 6.65
C ARG A 24 41.59 -33.33 7.48
N ILE A 25 42.04 -32.86 8.63
CA ILE A 25 41.26 -31.98 9.51
C ILE A 25 40.89 -30.71 8.79
N TYR A 26 41.87 -30.04 8.15
CA TYR A 26 41.64 -28.83 7.41
C TYR A 26 40.68 -29.03 6.22
N SER A 27 40.79 -30.16 5.52
CA SER A 27 39.86 -30.48 4.42
C SER A 27 38.42 -30.71 4.88
N LEU A 28 38.23 -31.31 6.06
CA LEU A 28 36.94 -31.47 6.69
C LEU A 28 36.37 -30.12 7.12
N LEU A 29 37.17 -29.31 7.81
CA LEU A 29 36.75 -27.96 8.21
C LEU A 29 36.39 -27.10 7.01
N PHE A 30 37.18 -27.14 5.94
CA PHE A 30 36.88 -26.39 4.72
C PHE A 30 35.56 -26.85 4.09
N ARG A 31 35.30 -28.16 4.03
CA ARG A 31 34.04 -28.70 3.53
C ARG A 31 32.83 -28.29 4.38
N GLU A 32 32.97 -28.29 5.70
CA GLU A 32 31.93 -27.81 6.62
C GLU A 32 31.67 -26.31 6.47
N MET A 33 32.73 -25.53 6.28
CA MET A 33 32.60 -24.10 6.01
C MET A 33 31.90 -23.85 4.68
N GLU A 34 32.31 -24.54 3.61
CA GLU A 34 31.68 -24.45 2.28
C GLU A 34 30.18 -24.86 2.36
N TYR A 35 29.87 -25.95 3.04
CA TYR A 35 28.48 -26.36 3.26
C TYR A 35 27.68 -25.31 4.03
N SER A 36 28.26 -24.73 5.08
CA SER A 36 27.62 -23.69 5.88
C SER A 36 27.36 -22.42 5.06
N ILE A 37 28.33 -21.99 4.25
CA ILE A 37 28.20 -20.82 3.36
C ILE A 37 27.08 -21.08 2.34
N ASN A 38 27.14 -22.23 1.64
CA ASN A 38 26.11 -22.58 0.66
C ASN A 38 24.70 -22.64 1.26
N ARG A 39 24.58 -23.13 2.48
CA ARG A 39 23.31 -23.16 3.23
C ARG A 39 22.83 -21.77 3.59
N MET A 40 23.71 -20.86 4.01
CA MET A 40 23.36 -19.46 4.27
C MET A 40 22.87 -18.77 3.00
N GLU A 41 23.59 -18.90 1.89
CA GLU A 41 23.18 -18.32 0.60
C GLU A 41 21.83 -18.87 0.11
N ALA A 42 21.58 -20.17 0.29
CA ALA A 42 20.30 -20.77 -0.06
C ALA A 42 19.15 -20.21 0.81
N ASN A 43 19.37 -20.07 2.11
CA ASN A 43 18.39 -19.48 3.02
C ASN A 43 18.11 -18.00 2.67
N ASP A 44 19.13 -17.23 2.35
CA ASP A 44 18.97 -15.83 1.93
C ASP A 44 18.16 -15.73 0.64
N LYS A 45 18.40 -16.61 -0.33
CA LYS A 45 17.60 -16.68 -1.56
C LYS A 45 16.13 -17.00 -1.27
N ILE A 46 15.89 -17.99 -0.40
CA ILE A 46 14.53 -18.36 0.02
C ILE A 46 13.83 -17.19 0.71
N TYR A 47 14.53 -16.52 1.64
CA TYR A 47 14.00 -15.34 2.33
C TYR A 47 13.63 -14.22 1.36
N MET A 48 14.54 -13.87 0.44
CA MET A 48 14.29 -12.85 -0.56
C MET A 48 13.16 -13.21 -1.52
N MET A 49 13.04 -14.51 -1.88
CA MET A 49 11.97 -14.98 -2.75
C MET A 49 10.61 -14.94 -2.04
N ASN A 50 10.55 -15.38 -0.79
CA ASN A 50 9.34 -15.29 0.03
C ASN A 50 8.87 -13.84 0.20
N ARG A 51 9.82 -12.92 0.47
CA ARG A 51 9.52 -11.50 0.55
C ARG A 51 8.92 -10.95 -0.75
N LYS A 52 9.51 -11.29 -1.90
CA LYS A 52 8.99 -10.89 -3.21
C LYS A 52 7.59 -11.47 -3.47
N LEU A 53 7.36 -12.72 -3.08
CA LEU A 53 6.05 -13.36 -3.21
C LEU A 53 5.00 -12.67 -2.32
N GLN A 54 5.36 -12.31 -1.10
CA GLN A 54 4.48 -11.55 -0.20
C GLN A 54 4.19 -10.15 -0.77
N GLU A 55 5.21 -9.43 -1.22
CA GLU A 55 5.02 -8.12 -1.85
C GLU A 55 4.11 -8.21 -3.08
N ALA A 56 4.30 -9.22 -3.95
CA ALA A 56 3.45 -9.44 -5.12
C ALA A 56 2.02 -9.87 -4.76
N ALA A 57 1.82 -10.53 -3.62
CA ALA A 57 0.49 -10.94 -3.16
C ALA A 57 -0.35 -9.74 -2.66
N VAL A 58 0.29 -8.69 -2.13
CA VAL A 58 -0.39 -7.57 -1.49
C VAL A 58 -0.31 -6.25 -2.27
N THR A 59 0.48 -6.19 -3.36
CA THR A 59 0.58 -5.00 -4.19
C THR A 59 0.00 -5.22 -5.59
N ASP A 60 -0.52 -4.17 -6.20
CA ASP A 60 -0.87 -4.15 -7.60
C ASP A 60 0.40 -3.93 -8.44
N LEU A 61 0.73 -4.90 -9.29
CA LEU A 61 1.98 -4.90 -10.07
C LEU A 61 2.08 -3.75 -11.07
N LEU A 62 0.96 -3.21 -11.51
CA LEU A 62 0.93 -2.10 -12.45
C LEU A 62 1.23 -0.76 -11.78
N THR A 63 0.58 -0.51 -10.66
CA THR A 63 0.57 0.80 -9.98
C THR A 63 1.53 0.88 -8.80
N GLY A 64 1.95 -0.25 -8.24
CA GLY A 64 2.85 -0.34 -7.08
C GLY A 64 2.23 0.04 -5.73
N ILE A 65 0.92 0.37 -5.70
CA ILE A 65 0.17 0.55 -4.46
C ILE A 65 -0.42 -0.78 -3.98
N TYR A 66 -1.07 -0.81 -2.84
CA TYR A 66 -1.76 -2.03 -2.40
C TYR A 66 -2.81 -2.49 -3.43
N ASN A 67 -2.93 -3.80 -3.61
CA ASN A 67 -4.08 -4.40 -4.25
C ASN A 67 -5.20 -4.62 -3.21
N ARG A 68 -6.32 -5.21 -3.62
CA ARG A 68 -7.45 -5.48 -2.73
C ARG A 68 -7.05 -6.36 -1.53
N ALA A 69 -6.21 -7.37 -1.73
CA ALA A 69 -5.75 -8.26 -0.65
C ALA A 69 -4.86 -7.49 0.34
N GLY A 70 -3.91 -6.70 -0.17
CA GLY A 70 -3.04 -5.84 0.64
C GLY A 70 -3.81 -4.77 1.41
N MET A 71 -4.89 -4.24 0.84
CA MET A 71 -5.79 -3.33 1.54
C MET A 71 -6.38 -3.99 2.80
N TYR A 72 -6.91 -5.20 2.69
CA TYR A 72 -7.47 -5.91 3.84
C TYR A 72 -6.41 -6.28 4.87
N GLU A 73 -5.21 -6.63 4.43
CA GLU A 73 -4.10 -6.90 5.35
C GLU A 73 -3.70 -5.64 6.15
N GLU A 74 -3.65 -4.47 5.49
CA GLU A 74 -3.36 -3.20 6.18
C GLU A 74 -4.50 -2.77 7.11
N ILE A 75 -5.76 -3.00 6.72
CA ILE A 75 -6.92 -2.80 7.59
C ILE A 75 -6.81 -3.66 8.85
N GLN A 76 -6.45 -4.93 8.71
CA GLN A 76 -6.28 -5.85 9.83
C GLN A 76 -5.21 -5.34 10.81
N LYS A 77 -4.04 -4.96 10.28
CA LYS A 77 -2.96 -4.38 11.09
C LYS A 77 -3.40 -3.10 11.81
N MET A 78 -4.14 -2.24 11.12
CA MET A 78 -4.70 -1.01 11.68
C MET A 78 -5.65 -1.33 12.86
N ILE A 79 -6.56 -2.29 12.71
CA ILE A 79 -7.51 -2.71 13.73
C ILE A 79 -6.78 -3.34 14.92
N GLU A 80 -5.77 -4.17 14.69
CA GLU A 80 -4.95 -4.77 15.75
C GLU A 80 -4.24 -3.70 16.58
N CYS A 81 -3.60 -2.73 15.92
CA CYS A 81 -3.00 -1.57 16.59
C CYS A 81 -4.04 -0.78 17.40
N TYR A 82 -5.23 -0.67 16.89
CA TYR A 82 -6.33 0.04 17.54
C TYR A 82 -6.89 -0.71 18.73
N SER A 83 -6.97 -2.03 18.67
CA SER A 83 -7.43 -2.87 19.78
C SER A 83 -6.56 -2.71 21.03
N MET A 84 -5.29 -2.37 20.86
CA MET A 84 -4.34 -2.09 21.95
C MET A 84 -4.49 -0.70 22.54
N SER A 85 -5.15 0.22 21.86
CA SER A 85 -5.36 1.61 22.27
C SER A 85 -6.71 1.76 22.97
N LYS A 86 -6.74 2.53 24.04
CA LYS A 86 -8.00 2.92 24.72
C LYS A 86 -8.68 4.14 24.08
N LYS A 87 -8.12 4.67 22.99
CA LYS A 87 -8.65 5.85 22.29
C LYS A 87 -9.63 5.42 21.20
N ALA A 88 -10.63 6.25 20.94
CA ALA A 88 -11.49 6.10 19.77
C ALA A 88 -10.67 6.26 18.50
N HIS A 89 -10.98 5.47 17.49
CA HIS A 89 -10.28 5.47 16.22
C HIS A 89 -11.19 6.01 15.12
N HIS A 90 -10.69 7.06 14.52
CA HIS A 90 -11.39 7.85 13.51
C HIS A 90 -10.86 7.46 12.14
N VAL A 91 -11.73 7.02 11.24
CA VAL A 91 -11.38 6.57 9.90
C VAL A 91 -12.23 7.30 8.87
N GLY A 92 -11.56 7.89 7.91
CA GLY A 92 -12.16 8.37 6.67
C GLY A 92 -11.81 7.45 5.52
N LEU A 93 -12.78 7.22 4.64
CA LEU A 93 -12.64 6.39 3.46
C LEU A 93 -13.11 7.16 2.23
N MET A 94 -12.33 7.10 1.17
CA MET A 94 -12.68 7.60 -0.15
C MET A 94 -12.74 6.44 -1.13
N PHE A 95 -13.90 6.24 -1.75
CA PHE A 95 -14.05 5.37 -2.92
C PHE A 95 -13.89 6.24 -4.16
N ILE A 96 -12.92 5.91 -5.01
CA ILE A 96 -12.48 6.73 -6.14
C ILE A 96 -12.58 5.90 -7.41
N ASP A 97 -13.27 6.39 -8.42
CA ASP A 97 -13.40 5.76 -9.73
C ASP A 97 -12.99 6.74 -10.82
N LEU A 98 -12.28 6.27 -11.83
CA LEU A 98 -11.79 7.12 -12.91
C LEU A 98 -12.87 7.33 -13.98
N ASP A 99 -13.29 8.56 -14.16
CA ASP A 99 -14.24 8.91 -15.21
C ASP A 99 -13.61 8.79 -16.59
N ASN A 100 -14.39 8.31 -17.56
CA ASN A 100 -13.98 8.13 -18.96
C ASN A 100 -12.81 7.16 -19.18
N PHE A 101 -12.37 6.38 -18.18
CA PHE A 101 -11.24 5.48 -18.31
C PHE A 101 -11.41 4.48 -19.47
N LYS A 102 -12.62 3.89 -19.58
CA LYS A 102 -12.94 2.98 -20.69
C LYS A 102 -12.80 3.67 -22.06
N HIS A 103 -13.23 4.94 -22.16
CA HIS A 103 -13.10 5.71 -23.41
C HIS A 103 -11.62 5.85 -23.83
N TYR A 104 -10.72 6.09 -22.86
CA TYR A 104 -9.28 6.16 -23.15
C TYR A 104 -8.72 4.82 -23.62
N ASN A 105 -9.09 3.71 -22.96
CA ASN A 105 -8.69 2.38 -23.40
C ASN A 105 -9.18 2.05 -24.83
N ASP A 106 -10.45 2.36 -25.10
CA ASP A 106 -11.08 2.07 -26.41
C ASP A 106 -10.50 2.95 -27.52
N THR A 107 -10.05 4.18 -27.20
CA THR A 107 -9.54 5.16 -28.18
C THR A 107 -8.04 5.06 -28.39
N PHE A 108 -7.26 4.90 -27.31
CA PHE A 108 -5.80 5.00 -27.35
C PHE A 108 -5.08 3.70 -26.97
N GLY A 109 -5.83 2.65 -26.66
CA GLY A 109 -5.29 1.35 -26.27
C GLY A 109 -5.01 1.20 -24.77
N HIS A 110 -4.81 -0.05 -24.36
CA HIS A 110 -4.60 -0.41 -22.95
C HIS A 110 -3.31 0.16 -22.36
N ASP A 111 -2.28 0.36 -23.17
CA ASP A 111 -1.00 0.93 -22.71
C ASP A 111 -1.18 2.37 -22.20
N VAL A 112 -2.06 3.16 -22.84
CA VAL A 112 -2.42 4.50 -22.37
C VAL A 112 -3.25 4.42 -21.09
N GLY A 113 -4.17 3.45 -20.99
CA GLY A 113 -4.89 3.18 -19.76
C GLY A 113 -3.95 2.83 -18.60
N ASP A 114 -2.95 2.01 -18.85
CA ASP A 114 -1.92 1.65 -17.86
C ASP A 114 -1.10 2.86 -17.40
N LEU A 115 -0.77 3.76 -18.33
CA LEU A 115 -0.11 5.03 -18.00
C LEU A 115 -0.99 5.89 -17.07
N ILE A 116 -2.28 6.01 -17.40
CA ILE A 116 -3.26 6.75 -16.59
C ILE A 116 -3.34 6.15 -15.18
N LEU A 117 -3.49 4.85 -15.05
CA LEU A 117 -3.57 4.17 -13.75
C LEU A 117 -2.33 4.41 -12.89
N LYS A 118 -1.13 4.36 -13.49
CA LYS A 118 0.14 4.62 -12.80
C LYS A 118 0.21 6.07 -12.27
N GLU A 119 -0.19 7.04 -13.08
CA GLU A 119 -0.13 8.44 -12.66
C GLU A 119 -1.19 8.76 -11.60
N MET A 120 -2.41 8.22 -11.74
CA MET A 120 -3.46 8.37 -10.73
C MET A 120 -3.03 7.76 -9.39
N ALA A 121 -2.45 6.56 -9.40
CA ALA A 121 -1.93 5.94 -8.19
C ALA A 121 -0.89 6.83 -7.50
N LYS A 122 0.01 7.48 -8.24
CA LYS A 122 1.00 8.43 -7.68
C LYS A 122 0.34 9.65 -7.03
N ILE A 123 -0.72 10.19 -7.67
CA ILE A 123 -1.48 11.32 -7.11
C ILE A 123 -2.13 10.91 -5.79
N PHE A 124 -2.82 9.78 -5.77
CA PHE A 124 -3.51 9.27 -4.59
C PHE A 124 -2.54 8.90 -3.46
N GLN A 125 -1.43 8.26 -3.79
CA GLN A 125 -0.39 7.93 -2.81
C GLN A 125 0.23 9.18 -2.17
N LYS A 126 0.44 10.25 -2.94
CA LYS A 126 0.91 11.53 -2.41
C LYS A 126 -0.14 12.19 -1.51
N ALA A 127 -1.42 12.08 -1.87
CA ALA A 127 -2.51 12.64 -1.09
C ALA A 127 -2.72 11.94 0.26
N SER A 128 -2.53 10.60 0.32
CA SER A 128 -2.66 9.80 1.54
C SER A 128 -1.41 9.82 2.44
N LYS A 129 -0.27 10.32 1.94
CA LYS A 129 1.03 10.21 2.62
C LYS A 129 1.00 10.77 4.05
N GLY A 130 1.40 9.93 5.02
CA GLY A 130 1.47 10.28 6.44
C GLY A 130 0.12 10.34 7.15
N ARG A 131 -0.98 10.04 6.46
CA ARG A 131 -2.34 10.04 7.02
C ARG A 131 -3.09 8.73 6.80
N GLY A 132 -2.57 7.84 5.98
CA GLY A 132 -3.21 6.59 5.65
C GLY A 132 -2.57 5.93 4.45
N PHE A 133 -3.34 5.15 3.71
CA PHE A 133 -2.87 4.42 2.56
C PHE A 133 -3.92 4.39 1.44
N VAL A 134 -3.50 3.95 0.26
CA VAL A 134 -4.35 3.79 -0.93
C VAL A 134 -4.15 2.41 -1.53
N ALA A 135 -5.23 1.84 -2.06
CA ALA A 135 -5.24 0.55 -2.75
C ALA A 135 -6.00 0.66 -4.07
N ARG A 136 -5.60 -0.15 -5.04
CA ARG A 136 -6.38 -0.40 -6.25
C ARG A 136 -7.37 -1.53 -5.96
N TYR A 137 -8.65 -1.19 -5.94
CA TYR A 137 -9.73 -2.10 -5.54
C TYR A 137 -10.24 -2.94 -6.71
N GLY A 138 -10.29 -2.36 -7.89
CA GLY A 138 -10.74 -2.97 -9.14
C GLY A 138 -10.01 -2.39 -10.35
N GLY A 139 -10.55 -2.52 -11.53
CA GLY A 139 -9.95 -2.05 -12.79
C GLY A 139 -9.48 -0.59 -12.75
N ASP A 140 -10.42 0.34 -12.60
CA ASP A 140 -10.25 1.78 -12.48
C ASP A 140 -10.71 2.35 -11.12
N GLU A 141 -10.98 1.46 -10.16
CA GLU A 141 -11.46 1.76 -8.82
C GLU A 141 -10.33 1.76 -7.80
N PHE A 142 -10.29 2.80 -6.97
CA PHE A 142 -9.32 2.95 -5.89
C PHE A 142 -10.03 3.22 -4.57
N ILE A 143 -9.44 2.73 -3.48
CA ILE A 143 -9.87 3.05 -2.12
C ILE A 143 -8.72 3.71 -1.38
N MET A 144 -8.99 4.86 -0.77
CA MET A 144 -8.07 5.53 0.13
C MET A 144 -8.64 5.48 1.54
N ILE A 145 -7.83 5.01 2.50
CA ILE A 145 -8.19 4.94 3.92
C ILE A 145 -7.30 5.91 4.68
N LEU A 146 -7.90 6.76 5.49
CA LEU A 146 -7.25 7.86 6.21
C LEU A 146 -7.57 7.78 7.70
N ASN A 147 -6.57 8.10 8.53
CA ASN A 147 -6.68 8.08 10.00
C ASN A 147 -7.33 9.38 10.53
N THR A 148 -8.50 9.71 10.02
CA THR A 148 -9.29 10.87 10.42
C THR A 148 -10.74 10.69 9.96
N ASP A 149 -11.68 11.18 10.73
CA ASP A 149 -13.10 11.33 10.38
C ASP A 149 -13.50 12.79 10.17
N ASP A 150 -12.54 13.71 10.25
CA ASP A 150 -12.75 15.13 10.05
C ASP A 150 -13.12 15.43 8.60
N HIS A 151 -14.34 15.86 8.38
CA HIS A 151 -14.91 16.17 7.07
C HIS A 151 -14.12 17.23 6.32
N GLU A 152 -13.67 18.28 6.99
CA GLU A 152 -12.93 19.37 6.35
C GLU A 152 -11.58 18.87 5.83
N ILE A 153 -10.91 18.01 6.58
CA ILE A 153 -9.66 17.38 6.15
C ILE A 153 -9.90 16.48 4.94
N LEU A 154 -10.95 15.65 4.98
CA LEU A 154 -11.29 14.74 3.89
C LEU A 154 -11.65 15.52 2.62
N GLU A 155 -12.47 16.58 2.73
CA GLU A 155 -12.78 17.49 1.62
C GLU A 155 -11.55 18.12 1.02
N ASN A 156 -10.68 18.65 1.85
CA ASN A 156 -9.47 19.31 1.38
C ASN A 156 -8.53 18.34 0.64
N ILE A 157 -8.45 17.08 1.08
CA ILE A 157 -7.72 16.04 0.36
C ILE A 157 -8.36 15.75 -0.99
N ALA A 158 -9.68 15.57 -1.04
CA ALA A 158 -10.41 15.35 -2.29
C ALA A 158 -10.25 16.52 -3.26
N LYS A 159 -10.42 17.76 -2.80
CA LYS A 159 -10.19 18.98 -3.60
C LYS A 159 -8.76 19.02 -4.14
N GLY A 160 -7.76 18.73 -3.30
CA GLY A 160 -6.37 18.67 -3.72
C GLY A 160 -6.08 17.59 -4.77
N ILE A 161 -6.80 16.45 -4.74
CA ILE A 161 -6.76 15.43 -5.80
C ILE A 161 -7.33 15.99 -7.10
N TYR A 162 -8.52 16.59 -7.06
CA TYR A 162 -9.15 17.22 -8.24
C TYR A 162 -8.26 18.29 -8.86
N GLU A 163 -7.72 19.19 -8.04
CA GLU A 163 -6.84 20.24 -8.51
C GLU A 163 -5.62 19.68 -9.24
N LYS A 164 -5.04 18.61 -8.71
CA LYS A 164 -3.90 17.94 -9.34
C LYS A 164 -4.27 17.27 -10.65
N ILE A 165 -5.38 16.57 -10.70
CA ILE A 165 -5.86 15.94 -11.94
C ILE A 165 -6.16 17.00 -12.99
N ASN A 166 -6.81 18.10 -12.60
CA ASN A 166 -7.21 19.18 -13.51
C ASN A 166 -6.06 20.11 -13.90
N ALA A 167 -5.10 20.38 -13.00
CA ALA A 167 -3.92 21.19 -13.31
C ALA A 167 -2.96 20.49 -14.27
N THR A 168 -3.16 19.20 -14.51
CA THR A 168 -2.24 18.38 -15.29
C THR A 168 -2.54 18.48 -16.78
N GLN A 169 -2.24 19.63 -17.39
CA GLN A 169 -1.74 19.60 -18.78
C GLN A 169 -0.67 18.52 -18.95
N GLY A 170 0.05 18.16 -17.85
CA GLY A 170 1.01 17.08 -17.79
C GLY A 170 0.44 15.69 -18.10
N PHE A 171 -0.82 15.41 -17.77
CA PHE A 171 -1.45 14.13 -18.12
C PHE A 171 -1.61 14.00 -19.63
N GLN A 172 -2.18 15.03 -20.24
CA GLN A 172 -2.32 15.11 -21.68
C GLN A 172 -0.94 15.10 -22.35
N GLN A 173 0.02 15.88 -21.87
CA GLN A 173 1.39 15.88 -22.40
C GLN A 173 2.11 14.54 -22.27
N GLN A 174 1.85 13.77 -21.21
CA GLN A 174 2.44 12.44 -21.05
C GLN A 174 1.84 11.45 -22.06
N ILE A 175 0.53 11.52 -22.29
CA ILE A 175 -0.14 10.69 -23.29
C ILE A 175 0.35 11.10 -24.70
N GLU A 176 0.40 12.39 -25.01
CA GLU A 176 0.92 12.91 -26.27
C GLU A 176 2.38 12.49 -26.50
N LYS A 177 3.21 12.57 -25.46
CA LYS A 177 4.60 12.09 -25.53
C LYS A 177 4.69 10.59 -25.79
N TYR A 178 3.78 9.81 -25.21
CA TYR A 178 3.74 8.37 -25.40
C TYR A 178 3.27 8.00 -26.82
N LEU A 179 2.24 8.66 -27.31
CA LEU A 179 1.66 8.44 -28.64
C LEU A 179 2.49 9.03 -29.78
N GLY A 180 3.33 10.04 -29.48
CA GLY A 180 4.06 10.81 -30.50
C GLY A 180 3.21 11.84 -31.25
N ASP A 181 1.91 11.94 -30.93
CA ASP A 181 0.93 12.80 -31.57
C ASP A 181 0.17 13.66 -30.55
N ALA A 182 -0.27 14.85 -30.97
CA ALA A 182 -1.15 15.68 -30.17
C ALA A 182 -2.56 15.08 -30.09
N ILE A 183 -3.12 15.03 -28.88
CA ILE A 183 -4.48 14.57 -28.67
C ILE A 183 -5.42 15.74 -28.42
N THR A 184 -6.59 15.71 -29.05
CA THR A 184 -7.64 16.69 -28.78
C THR A 184 -8.63 16.08 -27.80
N THR A 185 -8.57 16.51 -26.55
CA THR A 185 -9.56 16.14 -25.54
C THR A 185 -10.58 17.26 -25.39
N THR A 186 -11.85 16.90 -25.40
CA THR A 186 -12.93 17.84 -25.03
C THR A 186 -13.13 17.78 -23.51
N GLU A 187 -13.74 18.82 -22.92
CA GLU A 187 -14.09 18.80 -21.49
C GLU A 187 -14.89 17.54 -21.09
N LYS A 188 -15.75 17.04 -22.01
CA LYS A 188 -16.57 15.86 -21.77
C LYS A 188 -15.81 14.52 -21.85
N SER A 189 -14.69 14.48 -22.56
CA SER A 189 -13.85 13.29 -22.72
C SER A 189 -12.60 13.33 -21.85
N ARG A 190 -12.39 14.37 -21.03
CA ARG A 190 -11.26 14.49 -20.13
C ARG A 190 -11.28 13.39 -19.07
N ILE A 191 -10.09 12.89 -18.73
CA ILE A 191 -9.96 11.99 -17.60
C ILE A 191 -10.13 12.77 -16.30
N THR A 192 -11.06 12.35 -15.48
CA THR A 192 -11.32 12.88 -14.14
C THR A 192 -11.57 11.73 -13.17
N CYS A 193 -11.95 12.00 -11.95
CA CYS A 193 -12.39 10.97 -11.03
C CYS A 193 -13.65 11.40 -10.28
N SER A 194 -14.46 10.44 -9.93
CA SER A 194 -15.59 10.59 -9.03
C SER A 194 -15.22 10.04 -7.66
N ILE A 195 -15.47 10.78 -6.59
CA ILE A 195 -15.06 10.41 -5.23
C ILE A 195 -16.28 10.35 -4.32
N GLY A 196 -16.55 9.18 -3.74
CA GLY A 196 -17.47 8.99 -2.63
C GLY A 196 -16.71 8.98 -1.31
N ILE A 197 -17.14 9.75 -0.32
CA ILE A 197 -16.47 9.87 0.98
C ILE A 197 -17.40 9.41 2.08
N ALA A 198 -16.89 8.53 2.95
CA ALA A 198 -17.53 8.11 4.18
C ALA A 198 -16.56 8.20 5.35
N SER A 199 -17.05 8.46 6.55
CA SER A 199 -16.21 8.47 7.74
C SER A 199 -16.92 7.87 8.95
N ALA A 200 -16.16 7.33 9.88
CA ALA A 200 -16.67 6.82 11.14
C ALA A 200 -15.69 7.08 12.29
N GLY A 201 -16.23 7.47 13.45
CA GLY A 201 -15.54 7.41 14.72
C GLY A 201 -15.65 6.03 15.36
N ASP A 202 -14.68 5.65 16.17
CA ASP A 202 -14.67 4.41 16.96
C ASP A 202 -14.76 3.11 16.13
N VAL A 203 -13.98 3.05 15.04
CA VAL A 203 -13.80 1.84 14.23
C VAL A 203 -12.99 0.82 15.03
N ARG A 204 -13.50 -0.42 15.17
CA ARG A 204 -12.89 -1.47 16.01
C ARG A 204 -12.70 -2.80 15.32
N LYS A 205 -13.35 -3.02 14.19
CA LYS A 205 -13.37 -4.28 13.48
C LYS A 205 -13.54 -4.09 11.98
N GLU A 206 -13.21 -5.12 11.24
CA GLU A 206 -13.23 -5.12 9.78
C GLU A 206 -14.62 -4.83 9.21
N GLU A 207 -15.69 -5.31 9.87
CA GLU A 207 -17.05 -5.05 9.44
C GLU A 207 -17.38 -3.55 9.44
N ASP A 208 -16.81 -2.77 10.37
CA ASP A 208 -17.00 -1.32 10.42
C ASP A 208 -16.39 -0.64 9.17
N ILE A 209 -15.23 -1.14 8.69
CA ILE A 209 -14.61 -0.66 7.45
C ILE A 209 -15.41 -1.11 6.22
N ASN A 210 -15.89 -2.36 6.20
CA ASN A 210 -16.69 -2.86 5.09
C ASN A 210 -18.01 -2.07 4.94
N GLU A 211 -18.58 -1.59 6.04
CA GLU A 211 -19.72 -0.68 6.03
C GLU A 211 -19.37 0.70 5.46
N LEU A 212 -18.17 1.22 5.78
CA LEU A 212 -17.67 2.46 5.18
C LEU A 212 -17.45 2.32 3.67
N ILE A 213 -16.86 1.21 3.22
CA ILE A 213 -16.66 0.94 1.79
C ILE A 213 -18.01 0.97 1.07
N ARG A 214 -19.01 0.25 1.57
CA ARG A 214 -20.34 0.22 0.98
C ARG A 214 -21.00 1.59 0.97
N SER A 215 -20.89 2.33 2.06
CA SER A 215 -21.47 3.68 2.16
C SER A 215 -20.81 4.64 1.16
N ALA A 216 -19.50 4.59 1.01
CA ALA A 216 -18.76 5.43 0.05
C ALA A 216 -19.12 5.06 -1.41
N ASP A 217 -19.27 3.77 -1.71
CA ASP A 217 -19.68 3.29 -3.03
C ASP A 217 -21.12 3.73 -3.37
N GLU A 218 -22.07 3.63 -2.44
CA GLU A 218 -23.43 4.11 -2.64
C GLU A 218 -23.50 5.62 -2.96
N ILE A 219 -22.64 6.40 -2.32
CA ILE A 219 -22.53 7.84 -2.54
C ILE A 219 -21.96 8.13 -3.92
N TYR A 220 -20.89 7.41 -4.27
CA TYR A 220 -20.28 7.48 -5.57
C TYR A 220 -21.31 7.17 -6.68
N ILE A 221 -22.12 6.10 -6.54
CA ILE A 221 -23.17 5.75 -7.51
C ILE A 221 -24.19 6.89 -7.67
N LYS A 222 -24.62 7.50 -6.56
CA LYS A 222 -25.54 8.66 -6.60
C LYS A 222 -24.90 9.87 -7.29
N SER A 223 -23.61 10.10 -7.10
CA SER A 223 -22.89 11.18 -7.76
C SER A 223 -22.85 11.04 -9.27
N LYS A 224 -22.62 9.83 -9.77
CA LYS A 224 -22.63 9.53 -11.22
C LYS A 224 -23.99 9.78 -11.89
N GLN A 225 -25.09 9.67 -11.13
CA GLN A 225 -26.44 9.93 -11.64
C GLN A 225 -26.77 11.43 -11.77
N GLY A 226 -26.05 12.32 -11.07
CA GLY A 226 -26.31 13.76 -11.04
C GLY A 226 -25.45 14.59 -12.00
N LYS A 227 -24.17 14.62 -11.81
CA LYS A 227 -23.18 15.31 -12.67
C LYS A 227 -21.81 14.64 -12.47
N LYS A 228 -21.13 14.28 -13.56
CA LYS A 228 -19.69 13.96 -13.54
C LYS A 228 -18.93 15.15 -12.98
N ASP A 229 -17.86 14.93 -12.25
CA ASP A 229 -17.04 15.97 -11.63
C ASP A 229 -17.55 16.53 -10.29
N THR A 230 -18.09 15.69 -9.42
CA THR A 230 -18.57 16.16 -8.12
C THR A 230 -18.07 15.27 -6.98
N THR A 231 -17.51 15.94 -5.96
CA THR A 231 -17.28 15.33 -4.65
C THR A 231 -18.61 15.29 -3.92
N HIS A 232 -19.11 14.10 -3.59
CA HIS A 232 -20.30 13.97 -2.75
C HIS A 232 -19.91 13.40 -1.40
N PHE A 233 -20.41 14.06 -0.36
CA PHE A 233 -20.20 13.68 1.03
C PHE A 233 -21.40 12.94 1.57
N TYR A 234 -21.14 11.95 2.37
CA TYR A 234 -22.12 11.35 3.26
C TYR A 234 -21.52 11.31 4.67
N GLU A 235 -22.15 12.03 5.58
CA GLU A 235 -21.93 11.92 7.01
C GLU A 235 -22.67 10.69 7.52
N ASN A 236 -22.02 9.54 7.50
CA ASN A 236 -22.47 8.42 8.30
C ASN A 236 -21.73 8.49 9.62
N SER A 237 -22.21 9.35 10.52
CA SER A 237 -21.96 9.12 11.93
C SER A 237 -22.57 7.76 12.24
N ILE A 238 -21.75 6.70 12.29
CA ILE A 238 -22.09 5.49 13.00
C ILE A 238 -22.16 5.90 14.49
N THR A 239 -23.12 6.70 14.80
CA THR A 239 -23.55 6.94 16.16
C THR A 239 -24.23 5.64 16.54
N ARG A 240 -23.43 4.70 17.07
CA ARG A 240 -23.99 3.64 17.90
C ARG A 240 -24.73 4.35 19.02
N THR A 241 -26.01 4.57 18.83
CA THR A 241 -26.93 4.80 19.93
C THR A 241 -26.74 3.58 20.82
N ARG A 242 -25.88 3.71 21.86
CA ARG A 242 -25.97 2.83 23.00
C ARG A 242 -27.42 2.94 23.42
N LYS A 243 -28.23 1.95 23.09
CA LYS A 243 -29.43 1.65 23.85
C LYS A 243 -28.90 1.48 25.26
N ALA A 244 -29.04 2.53 26.06
CA ALA A 244 -28.94 2.41 27.48
C ALA A 244 -29.94 1.33 27.85
N ASN A 245 -29.46 0.16 28.21
CA ASN A 245 -30.22 -0.82 28.92
C ASN A 245 -30.59 -0.14 30.23
N ASN A 246 -31.73 0.54 30.21
CA ASN A 246 -32.49 0.88 31.40
C ASN A 246 -32.97 -0.45 31.97
N THR A 247 -32.12 -1.11 32.72
CA THR A 247 -32.57 -2.02 33.76
C THR A 247 -33.23 -1.15 34.83
N GLN A 248 -34.49 -0.86 34.60
CA GLN A 248 -35.40 -0.51 35.68
C GLN A 248 -35.40 -1.68 36.65
N THR A 249 -34.71 -1.52 37.74
CA THR A 249 -34.91 -2.27 38.96
C THR A 249 -36.36 -1.96 39.41
N PRO A 250 -37.26 -2.93 39.52
CA PRO A 250 -38.55 -2.65 40.12
C PRO A 250 -38.35 -2.33 41.59
N ALA A 251 -38.74 -1.14 41.98
CA ALA A 251 -38.90 -0.79 43.36
C ALA A 251 -39.95 -1.72 43.99
N GLY A 252 -39.48 -2.64 44.83
CA GLY A 252 -40.34 -3.43 45.67
C GLY A 252 -40.92 -2.48 46.74
N GLY A 253 -42.20 -2.26 46.66
CA GLY A 253 -42.97 -1.70 47.76
C GLY A 253 -43.35 -2.77 48.77
N VAL A 254 -43.56 -2.29 49.95
CA VAL A 254 -44.10 -2.74 51.23
C VAL A 254 -43.03 -3.02 52.28
#